data_66bf553b4e8d7e1ecc96150a609b058e
#
_entry.id   66bf553b4e8d7e1ecc96150a609b058e
#
_cell.length_a   1.000
_cell.length_b   1.000
_cell.length_c   1.000
_cell.angle_alpha   90.00
_cell.angle_beta   90.00
_cell.angle_gamma   90.00
#
_symmetry.space_group_name_H-M   'P 1'
#
loop_
_entity.id
_entity.type
_entity.pdbx_description
1 polymer ?
#
loop_
_entity_poly.entity_id
_entity_poly.type
_entity_poly.pdbx_seq_one_letter_code
_entity_poly.pdbx_strand_id
1 'polypeptide(L)'
;KKSNFVIITPAPTSLNNGNYLINGILFSKDHFLNVLSDYNINAHKNAFLIKAYLDINELQKDYIPQVQDIEIQSPRSIFFFFLIILDNNLRLLEAQGHIQGEVITANKTPFQYLRSDFQWINKRFIANTILRINQRKSSINTDFDAESGDYIFTLNGSTFSSDFNSIFPKWWQNTFKDFSYTNNTKCFHDFAFYGTSESPIPDYFMGSVHTENIEYKSVPVKYGDVLVKGKNYCTEITLRDLQTQKGHAVGVIKITIKPDGFKKPESVRTKLKSELTFKTAEKIFGNDIKQILSNFDSPYIHKVNFESAFFHPHYTQHNNKSYYNLSIDRSNPILFFNRPFNQLSANIYGRNSQHYIRSASAEFADGLLVFEADILDTSNEDPQLRIDLSLTDCNYSQSIKDAFQNEFENTSFNESSPLSLDLTLKSKGSLLDLTEHNGYGSITVKGSDLGKIHLLGPLSKALDELNLSIGVFSLNQLESDFLIQKKWINVPNLEINGEQSYVFGQGKILIPDQSINFKMKVDLFKNKNLSFSNLGSLGKILNPMTKIFNFNVTGTLQDQKWLSVFDPRNLFQ
;
A
#
# COMPACT_ATOMS: atom_id res chain seq x y z
N LYS A 1 -0.06 60.95 -4.20
CA LYS A 1 1.08 61.68 -4.82
C LYS A 1 0.88 61.62 -6.31
N LYS A 2 0.62 62.79 -6.96
CA LYS A 2 0.57 62.86 -8.42
C LYS A 2 1.98 62.61 -8.92
N SER A 3 2.23 61.53 -9.66
CA SER A 3 3.45 61.33 -10.41
C SER A 3 3.51 62.41 -11.52
N ASN A 4 4.50 63.26 -11.48
CA ASN A 4 4.70 64.27 -12.51
C ASN A 4 5.29 63.59 -13.74
N PHE A 5 4.46 63.25 -14.71
CA PHE A 5 4.92 62.81 -16.02
C PHE A 5 5.35 64.02 -16.85
N VAL A 6 6.51 63.97 -17.43
CA VAL A 6 6.94 64.92 -18.47
C VAL A 6 6.73 64.24 -19.82
N ILE A 7 5.78 64.72 -20.60
CA ILE A 7 5.52 64.22 -21.95
C ILE A 7 6.33 65.10 -22.92
N ILE A 8 7.28 64.50 -23.61
CA ILE A 8 7.98 65.16 -24.74
C ILE A 8 7.42 64.54 -26.02
N THR A 9 6.53 65.22 -26.69
CA THR A 9 6.06 64.86 -28.03
C THR A 9 6.79 65.72 -29.05
N PRO A 10 7.73 65.19 -29.82
CA PRO A 10 8.24 65.89 -31.00
C PRO A 10 7.10 66.00 -32.03
N ALA A 11 7.12 67.10 -32.82
CA ALA A 11 6.12 67.29 -33.86
C ALA A 11 6.08 66.05 -34.80
N PRO A 12 4.87 65.64 -35.24
CA PRO A 12 4.77 64.47 -36.13
C PRO A 12 5.50 64.80 -37.45
N THR A 13 6.40 63.91 -37.83
CA THR A 13 7.15 63.98 -39.08
C THR A 13 6.40 63.19 -40.15
N SER A 14 5.96 63.85 -41.23
CA SER A 14 5.36 63.16 -42.36
C SER A 14 6.45 62.42 -43.15
N LEU A 15 6.27 61.10 -43.29
CA LEU A 15 7.04 60.30 -44.21
C LEU A 15 6.31 60.21 -45.56
N ASN A 16 7.04 59.99 -46.64
CA ASN A 16 6.45 59.80 -47.98
C ASN A 16 5.40 58.66 -47.94
N ASN A 17 4.26 58.91 -48.67
CA ASN A 17 3.15 57.95 -48.81
C ASN A 17 2.11 57.92 -47.66
N GLY A 18 1.87 58.98 -46.96
CA GLY A 18 0.82 59.03 -45.94
C GLY A 18 1.14 58.38 -44.63
N ASN A 19 2.42 58.08 -44.39
CA ASN A 19 2.92 57.60 -43.12
C ASN A 19 3.25 58.78 -42.21
N TYR A 20 2.85 58.68 -40.93
CA TYR A 20 3.20 59.66 -39.89
C TYR A 20 3.97 58.93 -38.78
N LEU A 21 5.13 59.46 -38.43
CA LEU A 21 5.92 58.99 -37.30
C LEU A 21 5.67 59.91 -36.10
N ILE A 22 5.16 59.37 -35.03
CA ILE A 22 5.01 60.08 -33.75
C ILE A 22 5.96 59.42 -32.75
N ASN A 23 6.87 60.22 -32.19
CA ASN A 23 7.80 59.74 -31.17
C ASN A 23 7.46 60.47 -29.86
N GLY A 24 7.10 59.70 -28.83
CA GLY A 24 6.76 60.22 -27.51
C GLY A 24 7.66 59.58 -26.44
N ILE A 25 8.26 60.40 -25.60
CA ILE A 25 9.05 59.95 -24.46
C ILE A 25 8.36 60.44 -23.19
N LEU A 26 8.01 59.52 -22.32
CA LEU A 26 7.39 59.78 -21.04
C LEU A 26 8.39 59.43 -19.92
N PHE A 27 8.68 60.40 -19.07
CA PHE A 27 9.57 60.18 -17.91
C PHE A 27 8.81 60.43 -16.63
N SER A 28 9.01 59.56 -15.67
CA SER A 28 8.79 59.85 -14.27
C SER A 28 10.04 59.43 -13.47
N LYS A 29 10.04 59.73 -12.20
CA LYS A 29 11.22 59.39 -11.33
C LYS A 29 11.59 57.93 -11.42
N ASP A 30 10.61 57.06 -11.59
CA ASP A 30 10.76 55.59 -11.50
C ASP A 30 10.31 54.89 -12.80
N HIS A 31 9.86 55.64 -13.82
CA HIS A 31 9.36 55.08 -15.08
C HIS A 31 10.00 55.75 -16.28
N PHE A 32 10.33 54.95 -17.26
CA PHE A 32 10.72 55.41 -18.58
C PHE A 32 9.86 54.70 -19.62
N LEU A 33 9.13 55.47 -20.41
CA LEU A 33 8.32 54.96 -21.50
C LEU A 33 8.73 55.66 -22.79
N ASN A 34 9.14 54.93 -23.79
CA ASN A 34 9.37 55.41 -25.14
C ASN A 34 8.33 54.77 -26.06
N VAL A 35 7.52 55.60 -26.69
CA VAL A 35 6.53 55.15 -27.66
C VAL A 35 6.91 55.72 -29.02
N LEU A 36 7.14 54.82 -29.97
CA LEU A 36 7.32 55.17 -31.37
C LEU A 36 6.10 54.63 -32.13
N SER A 37 5.32 55.52 -32.72
CA SER A 37 4.16 55.13 -33.53
C SER A 37 4.37 55.42 -34.99
N ASP A 38 4.00 54.50 -35.84
CA ASP A 38 3.93 54.65 -37.29
C ASP A 38 2.46 54.48 -37.72
N TYR A 39 1.92 55.49 -38.31
CA TYR A 39 0.55 55.49 -38.80
C TYR A 39 0.54 55.50 -40.32
N ASN A 40 0.01 54.48 -40.94
CA ASN A 40 -0.13 54.37 -42.40
C ASN A 40 -1.59 54.44 -42.82
N ILE A 41 -1.99 55.58 -43.34
CA ILE A 41 -3.37 55.88 -43.79
C ILE A 41 -3.79 54.90 -44.91
N ASN A 42 -2.91 54.60 -45.84
CA ASN A 42 -3.21 53.73 -46.98
C ASN A 42 -3.38 52.27 -46.66
N ALA A 43 -2.72 51.80 -45.60
CA ALA A 43 -2.78 50.41 -45.17
C ALA A 43 -3.86 50.12 -44.12
N HIS A 44 -4.59 51.14 -43.64
CA HIS A 44 -5.56 51.02 -42.57
C HIS A 44 -5.04 50.36 -41.30
N LYS A 45 -3.75 50.58 -40.97
CA LYS A 45 -3.08 49.99 -39.83
C LYS A 45 -2.29 51.05 -39.06
N ASN A 46 -2.33 50.94 -37.73
CA ASN A 46 -1.53 51.77 -36.83
C ASN A 46 -0.52 50.85 -36.10
N ALA A 47 0.76 51.12 -36.24
CA ALA A 47 1.80 50.39 -35.56
C ALA A 47 2.40 51.22 -34.42
N PHE A 48 2.48 50.62 -33.23
CA PHE A 48 3.06 51.22 -32.03
C PHE A 48 4.21 50.35 -31.53
N LEU A 49 5.41 50.93 -31.45
CA LEU A 49 6.55 50.34 -30.81
C LEU A 49 6.70 50.94 -29.41
N ILE A 50 6.56 50.14 -28.40
CA ILE A 50 6.63 50.55 -27.00
C ILE A 50 7.85 49.91 -26.35
N LYS A 51 8.73 50.75 -25.79
CA LYS A 51 9.84 50.31 -24.97
C LYS A 51 9.73 50.97 -23.61
N ALA A 52 9.64 50.19 -22.55
CA ALA A 52 9.40 50.72 -21.23
C ALA A 52 10.22 50.01 -20.16
N TYR A 53 10.62 50.76 -19.15
CA TYR A 53 11.06 50.27 -17.86
C TYR A 53 10.05 50.79 -16.84
N LEU A 54 9.29 49.90 -16.26
CA LEU A 54 8.17 50.29 -15.40
C LEU A 54 8.35 49.70 -14.00
N ASP A 55 8.10 50.56 -12.99
CA ASP A 55 7.86 50.07 -11.63
C ASP A 55 6.42 49.52 -11.56
N ILE A 56 6.35 48.22 -11.48
CA ILE A 56 5.07 47.51 -11.48
C ILE A 56 4.23 47.82 -10.23
N ASN A 57 4.86 48.06 -9.07
CA ASN A 57 4.13 48.33 -7.84
C ASN A 57 3.32 49.62 -7.93
N GLU A 58 3.90 50.66 -8.57
CA GLU A 58 3.16 51.93 -8.83
C GLU A 58 2.13 51.76 -9.94
N LEU A 59 2.48 51.03 -11.01
CA LEU A 59 1.61 50.87 -12.17
C LEU A 59 0.34 50.08 -11.82
N GLN A 60 0.43 49.04 -11.03
CA GLN A 60 -0.71 48.22 -10.59
C GLN A 60 -1.63 49.02 -9.68
N LYS A 61 -1.06 49.85 -8.80
CA LYS A 61 -1.81 50.68 -7.86
C LYS A 61 -2.62 51.80 -8.51
N ASP A 62 -2.02 52.45 -9.50
CA ASP A 62 -2.55 53.69 -10.03
C ASP A 62 -3.29 53.55 -11.39
N TYR A 63 -2.94 52.52 -12.19
CA TYR A 63 -3.37 52.45 -13.60
C TYR A 63 -4.06 51.14 -14.01
N ILE A 64 -3.92 50.04 -13.26
CA ILE A 64 -4.54 48.75 -13.62
C ILE A 64 -5.27 48.12 -12.41
N PRO A 65 -6.26 48.84 -11.82
CA PRO A 65 -7.00 48.31 -10.69
C PRO A 65 -7.86 47.08 -11.03
N GLN A 66 -8.06 46.77 -12.31
CA GLN A 66 -8.88 45.63 -12.78
C GLN A 66 -8.17 44.29 -12.79
N VAL A 67 -6.83 44.26 -12.63
CA VAL A 67 -6.05 43.01 -12.47
C VAL A 67 -5.83 42.77 -10.97
N GLN A 68 -6.92 42.77 -10.19
CA GLN A 68 -6.84 42.60 -8.73
C GLN A 68 -6.44 41.18 -8.29
N ASP A 69 -6.58 40.19 -9.17
CA ASP A 69 -6.34 38.79 -8.84
C ASP A 69 -4.85 38.40 -8.92
N ILE A 70 -3.98 39.23 -9.47
CA ILE A 70 -2.55 38.97 -9.61
C ILE A 70 -1.76 40.08 -8.91
N GLU A 71 -1.32 39.81 -7.69
CA GLU A 71 -0.41 40.72 -6.99
C GLU A 71 1.01 40.55 -7.52
N ILE A 72 1.54 41.56 -8.23
CA ILE A 72 2.92 41.59 -8.73
C ILE A 72 3.71 42.64 -7.95
N GLN A 73 4.83 42.26 -7.39
CA GLN A 73 5.76 43.15 -6.70
C GLN A 73 7.17 42.97 -7.28
N SER A 74 7.87 44.04 -7.51
CA SER A 74 9.27 44.00 -7.92
C SER A 74 10.07 45.15 -7.31
N PRO A 75 11.21 44.91 -6.67
CA PRO A 75 12.11 45.99 -6.20
C PRO A 75 12.87 46.65 -7.33
N ARG A 76 12.78 46.15 -8.54
CA ARG A 76 13.43 46.66 -9.75
C ARG A 76 12.43 46.86 -10.86
N SER A 77 12.71 47.83 -11.73
CA SER A 77 11.87 48.06 -12.92
C SER A 77 11.87 46.86 -13.85
N ILE A 78 10.70 46.50 -14.34
CA ILE A 78 10.52 45.46 -15.34
C ILE A 78 10.68 46.05 -16.71
N PHE A 79 11.44 45.39 -17.57
CA PHE A 79 11.60 45.79 -18.96
C PHE A 79 10.46 45.21 -19.83
N PHE A 80 9.84 46.07 -20.61
CA PHE A 80 8.80 45.74 -21.59
C PHE A 80 9.22 46.22 -22.96
N PHE A 81 9.01 45.37 -23.94
CA PHE A 81 9.13 45.74 -25.35
C PHE A 81 7.93 45.16 -26.10
N PHE A 82 7.16 46.04 -26.73
CA PHE A 82 5.96 45.66 -27.48
C PHE A 82 5.92 46.33 -28.84
N LEU A 83 5.55 45.58 -29.86
CA LEU A 83 5.04 46.10 -31.13
C LEU A 83 3.55 45.76 -31.18
N ILE A 84 2.70 46.73 -31.31
CA ILE A 84 1.25 46.60 -31.36
C ILE A 84 0.75 47.16 -32.70
N ILE A 85 -0.05 46.40 -33.41
CA ILE A 85 -0.68 46.79 -34.68
C ILE A 85 -2.20 46.77 -34.49
N LEU A 86 -2.82 47.90 -34.70
CA LEU A 86 -4.27 48.11 -34.59
C LEU A 86 -4.89 48.39 -35.97
N ASP A 87 -6.17 48.04 -36.13
CA ASP A 87 -6.97 48.51 -37.26
C ASP A 87 -7.43 49.99 -37.08
N ASN A 88 -8.16 50.52 -38.03
CA ASN A 88 -8.67 51.90 -37.99
C ASN A 88 -9.70 52.13 -36.86
N ASN A 89 -10.29 51.08 -36.34
CA ASN A 89 -11.22 51.13 -35.21
C ASN A 89 -10.50 50.88 -33.86
N LEU A 90 -9.16 50.93 -33.85
CA LEU A 90 -8.32 50.66 -32.70
C LEU A 90 -8.46 49.22 -32.13
N ARG A 91 -8.88 48.25 -32.95
CA ARG A 91 -8.93 46.84 -32.56
C ARG A 91 -7.56 46.23 -32.79
N LEU A 92 -7.14 45.38 -31.83
CA LEU A 92 -5.87 44.68 -31.87
C LEU A 92 -5.85 43.68 -33.04
N LEU A 93 -4.95 43.87 -33.99
CA LEU A 93 -4.67 42.94 -35.09
C LEU A 93 -3.52 42.00 -34.71
N GLU A 94 -2.39 42.62 -34.32
CA GLU A 94 -1.17 41.91 -33.99
C GLU A 94 -0.51 42.58 -32.79
N ALA A 95 0.10 41.79 -31.95
CA ALA A 95 1.04 42.26 -30.93
C ALA A 95 2.18 41.25 -30.79
N GLN A 96 3.37 41.75 -30.63
CA GLN A 96 4.52 40.92 -30.26
C GLN A 96 5.43 41.67 -29.31
N GLY A 97 6.10 40.93 -28.45
CA GLY A 97 7.00 41.58 -27.53
C GLY A 97 7.66 40.62 -26.56
N HIS A 98 8.41 41.22 -25.67
CA HIS A 98 8.93 40.48 -24.54
C HIS A 98 8.84 41.27 -23.24
N ILE A 99 8.74 40.53 -22.16
CA ILE A 99 8.76 41.02 -20.79
C ILE A 99 9.94 40.36 -20.10
N GLN A 100 10.76 41.15 -19.41
CA GLN A 100 11.88 40.61 -18.66
C GLN A 100 12.04 41.33 -17.32
N GLY A 101 12.22 40.59 -16.26
CA GLY A 101 12.46 41.14 -14.94
C GLY A 101 13.23 40.20 -14.01
N GLU A 102 13.85 40.80 -13.03
CA GLU A 102 14.55 40.10 -11.95
C GLU A 102 13.89 40.39 -10.62
N VAL A 103 13.91 39.40 -9.70
CA VAL A 103 13.37 39.53 -8.33
C VAL A 103 11.90 39.98 -8.34
N ILE A 104 11.08 39.26 -9.13
CA ILE A 104 9.64 39.51 -9.22
C ILE A 104 8.91 38.59 -8.25
N THR A 105 7.96 39.12 -7.48
CA THR A 105 7.02 38.32 -6.71
C THR A 105 5.65 38.41 -7.37
N ALA A 106 5.09 37.29 -7.80
CA ALA A 106 3.72 37.22 -8.32
C ALA A 106 2.90 36.25 -7.45
N ASN A 107 1.78 36.74 -6.93
CA ASN A 107 0.92 35.96 -6.01
C ASN A 107 1.74 35.25 -4.91
N LYS A 108 2.64 35.99 -4.25
CA LYS A 108 3.56 35.47 -3.18
C LYS A 108 4.61 34.48 -3.66
N THR A 109 4.69 34.15 -4.95
CA THR A 109 5.75 33.31 -5.52
C THR A 109 6.94 34.18 -5.92
N PRO A 110 8.15 33.97 -5.37
CA PRO A 110 9.33 34.75 -5.70
C PRO A 110 10.02 34.18 -6.96
N PHE A 111 10.07 34.94 -8.04
CA PHE A 111 10.84 34.64 -9.23
C PHE A 111 12.17 35.40 -9.18
N GLN A 112 13.29 34.72 -9.21
CA GLN A 112 14.60 35.34 -9.34
C GLN A 112 14.81 35.94 -10.74
N TYR A 113 14.16 35.34 -11.73
CA TYR A 113 14.18 35.78 -13.11
C TYR A 113 12.93 35.32 -13.82
N LEU A 114 12.34 36.18 -14.63
CA LEU A 114 11.24 35.87 -15.54
C LEU A 114 11.50 36.57 -16.85
N ARG A 115 11.39 35.84 -17.94
CA ARG A 115 11.36 36.37 -19.31
C ARG A 115 10.27 35.66 -20.06
N SER A 116 9.40 36.44 -20.72
CA SER A 116 8.35 35.94 -21.59
C SER A 116 8.43 36.63 -22.94
N ASP A 117 8.65 35.85 -23.98
CA ASP A 117 8.50 36.30 -25.37
C ASP A 117 7.10 35.90 -25.82
N PHE A 118 6.28 36.82 -26.34
CA PHE A 118 4.91 36.55 -26.70
C PHE A 118 4.56 37.16 -28.05
N GLN A 119 3.53 36.59 -28.67
CA GLN A 119 2.97 36.99 -29.95
C GLN A 119 1.45 36.79 -29.95
N TRP A 120 0.73 37.78 -30.42
CA TRP A 120 -0.70 37.75 -30.72
C TRP A 120 -0.90 38.01 -32.19
N ILE A 121 -1.37 37.03 -32.94
CA ILE A 121 -1.65 37.15 -34.39
C ILE A 121 -2.91 36.34 -34.70
N ASN A 122 -3.85 36.95 -35.47
CA ASN A 122 -5.07 36.28 -35.90
C ASN A 122 -5.85 35.63 -34.76
N LYS A 123 -6.00 36.34 -33.63
CA LYS A 123 -6.66 35.86 -32.40
C LYS A 123 -5.95 34.72 -31.70
N ARG A 124 -4.74 34.40 -32.12
CA ARG A 124 -3.92 33.35 -31.48
C ARG A 124 -2.82 33.97 -30.64
N PHE A 125 -2.74 33.57 -29.38
CA PHE A 125 -1.71 33.96 -28.41
C PHE A 125 -0.68 32.87 -28.28
N ILE A 126 0.58 33.19 -28.54
CA ILE A 126 1.71 32.30 -28.36
C ILE A 126 2.67 32.97 -27.39
N ALA A 127 3.10 32.25 -26.35
CA ALA A 127 4.11 32.76 -25.42
C ALA A 127 5.13 31.68 -25.07
N ASN A 128 6.40 32.10 -24.97
CA ASN A 128 7.48 31.30 -24.45
C ASN A 128 8.07 31.99 -23.22
N THR A 129 7.85 31.42 -22.06
CA THR A 129 8.24 31.99 -20.78
C THR A 129 9.34 31.15 -20.15
N ILE A 130 10.45 31.79 -19.78
CA ILE A 130 11.52 31.21 -18.99
C ILE A 130 11.46 31.81 -17.60
N LEU A 131 11.46 30.96 -16.59
CA LEU A 131 11.44 31.38 -15.20
C LEU A 131 12.53 30.69 -14.38
N ARG A 132 12.95 31.37 -13.30
CA ARG A 132 13.88 30.82 -12.31
C ARG A 132 13.33 31.08 -10.91
N ILE A 133 13.18 29.98 -10.15
CA ILE A 133 12.74 30.03 -8.75
C ILE A 133 13.75 29.22 -7.93
N ASN A 134 14.33 29.81 -6.89
CA ASN A 134 15.32 29.16 -6.01
C ASN A 134 16.43 28.45 -6.81
N GLN A 135 17.00 29.16 -7.81
CA GLN A 135 18.04 28.68 -8.74
C GLN A 135 17.60 27.58 -9.72
N ARG A 136 16.37 27.11 -9.65
CA ARG A 136 15.79 26.12 -10.57
C ARG A 136 15.15 26.83 -11.76
N LYS A 137 15.41 26.30 -12.95
CA LYS A 137 14.95 26.88 -14.22
C LYS A 137 13.82 26.02 -14.79
N SER A 138 12.77 26.68 -15.28
CA SER A 138 11.74 26.03 -16.10
C SER A 138 11.32 26.93 -17.25
N SER A 139 10.76 26.33 -18.29
CA SER A 139 10.15 27.00 -19.43
C SER A 139 8.69 26.60 -19.53
N ILE A 140 7.88 27.59 -19.89
CA ILE A 140 6.45 27.44 -20.16
C ILE A 140 6.22 27.90 -21.59
N ASN A 141 5.63 27.05 -22.42
CA ASN A 141 5.11 27.47 -23.72
C ASN A 141 3.58 27.43 -23.66
N THR A 142 2.96 28.50 -24.12
CA THR A 142 1.51 28.63 -24.18
C THR A 142 1.13 28.93 -25.63
N ASP A 143 0.14 28.25 -26.14
CA ASP A 143 -0.48 28.48 -27.42
C ASP A 143 -2.00 28.44 -27.20
N PHE A 144 -2.68 29.56 -27.41
CA PHE A 144 -4.11 29.74 -27.14
C PHE A 144 -4.80 30.38 -28.33
N ASP A 145 -5.81 29.71 -28.85
CA ASP A 145 -6.69 30.23 -29.89
C ASP A 145 -7.93 30.86 -29.24
N ALA A 146 -8.04 32.20 -29.32
CA ALA A 146 -9.15 32.91 -28.70
C ALA A 146 -10.49 32.77 -29.47
N GLU A 147 -10.48 32.20 -30.67
CA GLU A 147 -11.69 31.95 -31.44
C GLU A 147 -12.34 30.62 -31.10
N SER A 148 -11.55 29.55 -31.05
CA SER A 148 -12.02 28.22 -30.64
C SER A 148 -11.98 27.99 -29.13
N GLY A 149 -11.17 28.77 -28.40
CA GLY A 149 -10.88 28.53 -27.00
C GLY A 149 -9.86 27.43 -26.74
N ASP A 150 -9.29 26.82 -27.78
CA ASP A 150 -8.32 25.73 -27.66
C ASP A 150 -7.00 26.26 -27.09
N TYR A 151 -6.37 25.43 -26.26
CA TYR A 151 -5.04 25.74 -25.74
C TYR A 151 -4.10 24.54 -25.73
N ILE A 152 -2.82 24.84 -25.90
CA ILE A 152 -1.69 23.96 -25.59
C ILE A 152 -0.83 24.68 -24.57
N PHE A 153 -0.55 24.01 -23.46
CA PHE A 153 0.34 24.49 -22.42
C PHE A 153 1.40 23.44 -22.14
N THR A 154 2.68 23.82 -22.22
CA THR A 154 3.79 22.93 -21.85
C THR A 154 4.58 23.53 -20.70
N LEU A 155 5.03 22.68 -19.78
CA LEU A 155 5.89 23.04 -18.67
C LEU A 155 7.07 22.05 -18.62
N ASN A 156 8.27 22.58 -18.85
CA ASN A 156 9.51 21.79 -18.85
C ASN A 156 10.54 22.43 -17.93
N GLY A 157 11.20 21.63 -17.09
CA GLY A 157 12.27 22.16 -16.25
C GLY A 157 12.48 21.45 -14.93
N SER A 158 13.01 22.20 -13.95
CA SER A 158 13.45 21.66 -12.67
C SER A 158 12.83 22.31 -11.43
N THR A 159 11.83 23.18 -11.60
CA THR A 159 11.08 23.78 -10.49
C THR A 159 10.28 22.72 -9.75
N PHE A 160 10.01 22.94 -8.47
CA PHE A 160 9.17 22.06 -7.67
C PHE A 160 7.70 22.40 -7.82
N SER A 161 6.83 21.40 -7.62
CA SER A 161 5.38 21.66 -7.62
C SER A 161 4.98 22.68 -6.55
N SER A 162 5.65 22.66 -5.40
CA SER A 162 5.41 23.62 -4.31
C SER A 162 5.72 25.07 -4.68
N ASP A 163 6.59 25.30 -5.64
CA ASP A 163 6.94 26.65 -6.11
C ASP A 163 5.74 27.36 -6.74
N PHE A 164 4.74 26.61 -7.20
CA PHE A 164 3.55 27.12 -7.86
C PHE A 164 2.28 27.14 -7.00
N ASN A 165 2.39 26.81 -5.71
CA ASN A 165 1.23 26.67 -4.82
C ASN A 165 0.39 27.94 -4.68
N SER A 166 0.96 29.12 -4.83
CA SER A 166 0.25 30.39 -4.76
C SER A 166 -0.32 30.84 -6.10
N ILE A 167 0.12 30.24 -7.21
CA ILE A 167 -0.30 30.60 -8.58
C ILE A 167 -1.44 29.69 -9.04
N PHE A 168 -1.31 28.38 -8.80
CA PHE A 168 -2.29 27.41 -9.26
C PHE A 168 -3.45 27.23 -8.25
N PRO A 169 -4.63 26.80 -8.73
CA PRO A 169 -5.80 26.55 -7.89
C PRO A 169 -5.55 25.54 -6.75
N LYS A 170 -6.44 25.51 -5.75
CA LYS A 170 -6.34 24.64 -4.57
C LYS A 170 -6.16 23.15 -4.88
N TRP A 171 -6.68 22.67 -6.03
CA TRP A 171 -6.50 21.29 -6.43
C TRP A 171 -5.02 20.92 -6.61
N TRP A 172 -4.19 21.87 -7.12
CA TRP A 172 -2.75 21.68 -7.26
C TRP A 172 -2.07 21.44 -5.91
N GLN A 173 -2.33 22.30 -4.93
CA GLN A 173 -1.79 22.14 -3.58
C GLN A 173 -2.20 20.81 -2.96
N ASN A 174 -3.47 20.41 -3.12
CA ASN A 174 -3.99 19.14 -2.59
C ASN A 174 -3.33 17.92 -3.24
N THR A 175 -2.98 18.00 -4.51
CA THR A 175 -2.31 16.92 -5.25
C THR A 175 -0.87 16.71 -4.76
N PHE A 176 -0.17 17.81 -4.46
CA PHE A 176 1.26 17.75 -4.13
C PHE A 176 1.58 17.95 -2.65
N LYS A 177 0.59 18.04 -1.76
CA LYS A 177 0.78 18.29 -0.32
C LYS A 177 1.62 17.24 0.40
N ASP A 178 1.61 16.01 -0.09
CA ASP A 178 2.30 14.86 0.52
C ASP A 178 3.77 14.76 0.08
N PHE A 179 4.22 15.68 -0.80
CA PHE A 179 5.61 15.76 -1.25
C PHE A 179 6.37 16.81 -0.44
N SER A 180 7.54 16.43 0.06
CA SER A 180 8.49 17.32 0.73
C SER A 180 9.80 17.37 -0.06
N TYR A 181 10.32 18.58 -0.25
CA TYR A 181 11.52 18.85 -1.03
C TYR A 181 12.63 19.35 -0.11
N THR A 182 13.82 18.82 -0.29
CA THR A 182 15.04 19.23 0.42
C THR A 182 15.97 20.02 -0.51
N ASN A 183 17.01 20.61 0.04
CA ASN A 183 18.04 21.30 -0.77
C ASN A 183 18.76 20.36 -1.75
N ASN A 184 18.79 19.07 -1.46
CA ASN A 184 19.43 18.04 -2.28
C ASN A 184 18.46 17.38 -3.27
N THR A 185 17.18 17.78 -3.27
CA THR A 185 16.19 17.26 -4.21
C THR A 185 16.51 17.75 -5.62
N LYS A 186 16.66 16.83 -6.55
CA LYS A 186 16.68 17.12 -7.97
C LYS A 186 15.35 16.70 -8.56
N CYS A 187 14.75 17.55 -9.35
CA CYS A 187 13.52 17.27 -10.05
C CYS A 187 13.67 17.74 -11.49
N PHE A 188 13.23 16.92 -12.40
CA PHE A 188 13.05 17.30 -13.80
C PHE A 188 11.65 16.86 -14.20
N HIS A 189 10.91 17.75 -14.81
CA HIS A 189 9.57 17.49 -15.29
C HIS A 189 9.38 17.99 -16.71
N ASP A 190 8.53 17.30 -17.46
CA ASP A 190 8.10 17.65 -18.79
C ASP A 190 6.61 17.33 -18.92
N PHE A 191 5.77 18.35 -18.99
CA PHE A 191 4.32 18.25 -19.07
C PHE A 191 3.79 18.97 -20.28
N ALA A 192 2.80 18.38 -20.92
CA ALA A 192 1.98 18.99 -21.95
C ALA A 192 0.50 18.80 -21.61
N PHE A 193 -0.26 19.89 -21.73
CA PHE A 193 -1.71 19.95 -21.51
C PHE A 193 -2.36 20.48 -22.77
N TYR A 194 -3.43 19.85 -23.18
CA TYR A 194 -4.29 20.28 -24.28
C TYR A 194 -5.74 20.29 -23.80
N GLY A 195 -6.49 21.32 -24.19
CA GLY A 195 -7.90 21.44 -23.81
C GLY A 195 -8.56 22.67 -24.38
N THR A 196 -9.77 22.95 -23.92
CA THR A 196 -10.53 24.14 -24.25
C THR A 196 -10.74 25.02 -23.02
N SER A 197 -10.81 26.31 -23.19
CA SER A 197 -11.03 27.29 -22.12
C SER A 197 -12.39 27.11 -21.40
N GLU A 198 -13.34 26.43 -22.04
CA GLU A 198 -14.66 26.13 -21.49
C GLU A 198 -14.63 24.92 -20.53
N SER A 199 -13.60 24.05 -20.63
CA SER A 199 -13.46 22.87 -19.79
C SER A 199 -12.67 23.19 -18.52
N PRO A 200 -13.14 22.80 -17.32
CA PRO A 200 -12.41 22.99 -16.07
C PRO A 200 -11.18 22.08 -15.93
N ILE A 201 -11.02 21.09 -16.81
CA ILE A 201 -9.89 20.16 -16.85
C ILE A 201 -9.39 20.00 -18.28
N PRO A 202 -8.09 19.72 -18.49
CA PRO A 202 -7.56 19.42 -19.82
C PRO A 202 -8.24 18.21 -20.44
N ASP A 203 -8.53 18.27 -21.75
CA ASP A 203 -9.04 17.13 -22.51
C ASP A 203 -8.00 16.01 -22.62
N TYR A 204 -6.74 16.41 -22.70
CA TYR A 204 -5.59 15.51 -22.71
C TYR A 204 -4.42 16.15 -21.99
N PHE A 205 -3.71 15.35 -21.19
CA PHE A 205 -2.41 15.74 -20.67
C PHE A 205 -1.45 14.55 -20.63
N MET A 206 -0.18 14.85 -20.76
CA MET A 206 0.90 13.88 -20.61
C MET A 206 2.07 14.57 -19.93
N GLY A 207 2.74 13.85 -19.05
CA GLY A 207 3.95 14.36 -18.45
C GLY A 207 4.81 13.27 -17.84
N SER A 208 6.10 13.54 -17.76
CA SER A 208 7.07 12.74 -17.03
C SER A 208 7.70 13.54 -15.91
N VAL A 209 7.98 12.85 -14.82
CA VAL A 209 8.70 13.42 -13.67
C VAL A 209 9.82 12.47 -13.31
N HIS A 210 11.05 13.00 -13.32
CA HIS A 210 12.23 12.34 -12.78
C HIS A 210 12.66 13.09 -11.53
N THR A 211 12.84 12.40 -10.44
CA THR A 211 13.22 13.03 -9.17
C THR A 211 14.22 12.21 -8.39
N GLU A 212 15.13 12.89 -7.70
CA GLU A 212 16.09 12.31 -6.76
C GLU A 212 15.94 12.97 -5.39
N ASN A 213 16.05 12.17 -4.32
CA ASN A 213 16.06 12.64 -2.93
C ASN A 213 14.85 13.48 -2.55
N ILE A 214 13.67 12.97 -2.86
CA ILE A 214 12.38 13.53 -2.46
C ILE A 214 11.78 12.72 -1.31
N GLU A 215 10.92 13.32 -0.53
CA GLU A 215 10.12 12.63 0.47
C GLU A 215 8.65 12.63 0.05
N TYR A 216 8.01 11.46 0.08
CA TYR A 216 6.58 11.30 -0.18
C TYR A 216 5.90 10.62 1.00
N LYS A 217 4.94 11.28 1.65
CA LYS A 217 4.26 10.81 2.88
C LYS A 217 5.24 10.32 3.95
N SER A 218 6.30 11.08 4.18
CA SER A 218 7.38 10.74 5.12
C SER A 218 8.14 9.45 4.77
N VAL A 219 8.14 9.06 3.51
CA VAL A 219 9.00 8.00 2.96
C VAL A 219 10.08 8.63 2.11
N PRO A 220 11.37 8.47 2.48
CA PRO A 220 12.47 8.93 1.64
C PRO A 220 12.54 8.14 0.34
N VAL A 221 12.38 8.84 -0.78
CA VAL A 221 12.51 8.31 -2.15
C VAL A 221 13.85 8.75 -2.70
N LYS A 222 14.73 7.80 -2.99
CA LYS A 222 16.05 8.07 -3.58
C LYS A 222 15.95 8.48 -5.03
N TYR A 223 15.08 7.78 -5.77
CA TYR A 223 14.85 7.99 -7.18
C TYR A 223 13.39 7.69 -7.53
N GLY A 224 12.79 8.51 -8.38
CA GLY A 224 11.46 8.32 -8.92
C GLY A 224 11.39 8.69 -10.39
N ASP A 225 10.88 7.78 -11.22
CA ASP A 225 10.55 8.00 -12.62
C ASP A 225 9.08 7.67 -12.84
N VAL A 226 8.30 8.70 -13.12
CA VAL A 226 6.85 8.62 -13.21
C VAL A 226 6.39 9.23 -14.53
N LEU A 227 5.53 8.51 -15.24
CA LEU A 227 4.80 9.01 -16.40
C LEU A 227 3.33 9.15 -16.04
N VAL A 228 2.74 10.30 -16.33
CA VAL A 228 1.31 10.56 -16.12
C VAL A 228 0.66 10.87 -17.46
N LYS A 229 -0.47 10.26 -17.73
CA LYS A 229 -1.30 10.53 -18.91
C LYS A 229 -2.75 10.70 -18.49
N GLY A 230 -3.42 11.69 -19.02
CA GLY A 230 -4.84 11.90 -18.79
C GLY A 230 -5.59 12.11 -20.09
N LYS A 231 -6.75 11.51 -20.23
CA LYS A 231 -7.67 11.67 -21.35
C LYS A 231 -9.10 11.35 -20.92
N ASN A 232 -10.04 12.21 -21.27
CA ASN A 232 -11.47 11.95 -21.06
C ASN A 232 -11.79 11.48 -19.64
N TYR A 233 -11.38 12.24 -18.62
CA TYR A 233 -11.58 11.91 -17.19
C TYR A 233 -10.88 10.63 -16.70
N CYS A 234 -9.99 10.08 -17.50
CA CYS A 234 -9.18 8.93 -17.13
C CYS A 234 -7.72 9.36 -16.98
N THR A 235 -7.14 9.15 -15.81
CA THR A 235 -5.71 9.39 -15.52
C THR A 235 -4.99 8.07 -15.34
N GLU A 236 -3.90 7.89 -16.06
CA GLU A 236 -2.98 6.76 -15.92
C GLU A 236 -1.64 7.26 -15.39
N ILE A 237 -1.21 6.70 -14.28
CA ILE A 237 0.07 6.97 -13.63
C ILE A 237 0.91 5.70 -13.77
N THR A 238 2.01 5.78 -14.51
CA THR A 238 2.98 4.70 -14.67
C THR A 238 4.20 5.00 -13.82
N LEU A 239 4.40 4.19 -12.79
CA LEU A 239 5.63 4.16 -12.01
C LEU A 239 6.63 3.30 -12.78
N ARG A 240 7.55 3.94 -13.53
CA ARG A 240 8.59 3.24 -14.28
C ARG A 240 9.68 2.72 -13.36
N ASP A 241 10.02 3.51 -12.35
CA ASP A 241 10.91 3.14 -11.26
C ASP A 241 10.64 4.03 -10.05
N LEU A 242 10.50 3.42 -8.88
CA LEU A 242 10.39 4.10 -7.60
C LEU A 242 11.33 3.40 -6.63
N GLN A 243 12.46 4.03 -6.31
CA GLN A 243 13.46 3.50 -5.40
C GLN A 243 13.40 4.24 -4.07
N THR A 244 13.26 3.50 -3.00
CA THR A 244 13.32 4.01 -1.63
C THR A 244 14.61 3.55 -0.95
N GLN A 245 14.83 3.92 0.30
CA GLN A 245 15.93 3.34 1.09
C GLN A 245 15.71 1.84 1.37
N LYS A 246 14.46 1.37 1.30
CA LYS A 246 14.05 0.01 1.66
C LYS A 246 13.29 -0.65 0.50
N GLY A 247 13.93 -0.69 -0.67
CA GLY A 247 13.45 -1.40 -1.85
C GLY A 247 12.87 -0.52 -2.95
N HIS A 248 12.21 -1.16 -3.92
CA HIS A 248 11.70 -0.50 -5.11
C HIS A 248 10.29 -0.98 -5.48
N ALA A 249 9.61 -0.19 -6.33
CA ALA A 249 8.31 -0.54 -6.89
C ALA A 249 8.18 -0.03 -8.32
N VAL A 250 7.46 -0.80 -9.15
CA VAL A 250 7.08 -0.43 -10.52
C VAL A 250 5.62 -0.79 -10.75
N GLY A 251 4.94 -0.07 -11.65
CA GLY A 251 3.56 -0.43 -11.97
C GLY A 251 2.74 0.66 -12.60
N VAL A 252 1.44 0.41 -12.68
CA VAL A 252 0.47 1.32 -13.30
C VAL A 252 -0.74 1.48 -12.39
N ILE A 253 -1.18 2.73 -12.21
CA ILE A 253 -2.41 3.09 -11.53
C ILE A 253 -3.28 3.86 -12.52
N LYS A 254 -4.51 3.41 -12.73
CA LYS A 254 -5.48 4.04 -13.62
C LYS A 254 -6.71 4.48 -12.84
N ILE A 255 -6.98 5.77 -12.87
CA ILE A 255 -8.06 6.42 -12.15
C ILE A 255 -9.07 6.93 -13.18
N THR A 256 -10.33 6.55 -13.04
CA THR A 256 -11.42 7.05 -13.88
C THR A 256 -12.38 7.86 -13.01
N ILE A 257 -12.70 9.08 -13.45
CA ILE A 257 -13.64 9.99 -12.80
C ILE A 257 -14.83 10.19 -13.73
N LYS A 258 -16.05 10.33 -13.22
CA LYS A 258 -17.21 10.73 -14.02
C LYS A 258 -17.48 12.23 -13.91
N PRO A 259 -17.96 12.87 -14.99
CA PRO A 259 -18.28 14.29 -14.98
C PRO A 259 -19.65 14.60 -14.33
N ASP A 260 -20.10 13.79 -13.37
CA ASP A 260 -21.39 13.92 -12.68
C ASP A 260 -21.35 14.80 -11.42
N GLY A 261 -20.20 15.45 -11.17
CA GLY A 261 -19.98 16.30 -9.98
C GLY A 261 -19.65 15.52 -8.71
N PHE A 262 -19.64 14.19 -8.74
CA PHE A 262 -19.24 13.38 -7.60
C PHE A 262 -17.71 13.39 -7.41
N LYS A 263 -17.25 13.73 -6.21
CA LYS A 263 -15.83 14.03 -5.94
C LYS A 263 -14.91 12.80 -5.86
N LYS A 264 -15.46 11.57 -5.85
CA LYS A 264 -14.66 10.34 -5.75
C LYS A 264 -14.56 9.66 -7.11
N PRO A 265 -13.46 8.95 -7.40
CA PRO A 265 -13.32 8.25 -8.67
C PRO A 265 -14.37 7.15 -8.85
N GLU A 266 -14.81 6.95 -10.09
CA GLU A 266 -15.66 5.82 -10.46
C GLU A 266 -14.93 4.50 -10.25
N SER A 267 -13.67 4.45 -10.69
CA SER A 267 -12.83 3.27 -10.52
C SER A 267 -11.35 3.62 -10.34
N VAL A 268 -10.66 2.77 -9.57
CA VAL A 268 -9.21 2.75 -9.45
C VAL A 268 -8.73 1.35 -9.83
N ARG A 269 -7.91 1.26 -10.85
CA ARG A 269 -7.25 0.01 -11.27
C ARG A 269 -5.77 0.12 -11.02
N THR A 270 -5.20 -0.91 -10.41
CA THR A 270 -3.80 -0.91 -9.99
C THR A 270 -3.13 -2.19 -10.44
N LYS A 271 -1.92 -2.09 -10.96
CA LYS A 271 -1.04 -3.22 -11.21
C LYS A 271 0.37 -2.84 -10.79
N LEU A 272 0.83 -3.42 -9.69
CA LEU A 272 2.09 -3.09 -9.06
C LEU A 272 2.95 -4.35 -8.87
N LYS A 273 4.24 -4.21 -9.08
CA LYS A 273 5.27 -5.11 -8.58
C LYS A 273 6.09 -4.34 -7.58
N SER A 274 6.19 -4.85 -6.38
CA SER A 274 6.80 -4.15 -5.26
C SER A 274 7.80 -5.07 -4.55
N GLU A 275 8.96 -4.54 -4.28
CA GLU A 275 9.96 -5.08 -3.37
C GLU A 275 10.19 -4.05 -2.26
N LEU A 276 9.18 -3.84 -1.42
CA LEU A 276 9.16 -2.87 -0.33
C LEU A 276 8.89 -3.59 1.00
N THR A 277 9.24 -2.94 2.13
CA THR A 277 8.69 -3.37 3.41
C THR A 277 7.20 -3.04 3.46
N PHE A 278 6.38 -3.83 4.18
CA PHE A 278 4.95 -3.58 4.32
C PHE A 278 4.64 -2.18 4.85
N LYS A 279 5.39 -1.71 5.84
CA LYS A 279 5.25 -0.36 6.40
C LYS A 279 5.53 0.75 5.38
N THR A 280 6.48 0.53 4.47
CA THR A 280 6.76 1.48 3.37
C THR A 280 5.63 1.44 2.33
N ALA A 281 5.18 0.25 1.94
CA ALA A 281 4.07 0.08 1.01
C ALA A 281 2.76 0.69 1.54
N GLU A 282 2.44 0.49 2.82
CA GLU A 282 1.29 1.11 3.50
C GLU A 282 1.30 2.64 3.40
N LYS A 283 2.45 3.26 3.70
CA LYS A 283 2.58 4.72 3.63
C LYS A 283 2.41 5.26 2.21
N ILE A 284 3.04 4.61 1.23
CA ILE A 284 3.02 5.07 -0.17
C ILE A 284 1.63 4.89 -0.78
N PHE A 285 1.05 3.70 -0.66
CA PHE A 285 -0.18 3.32 -1.38
C PHE A 285 -1.47 3.59 -0.61
N GLY A 286 -1.38 3.93 0.68
CA GLY A 286 -2.50 4.46 1.46
C GLY A 286 -3.38 3.40 2.14
N ASN A 287 -4.59 3.85 2.56
CA ASN A 287 -5.43 3.10 3.48
C ASN A 287 -5.95 1.76 2.96
N ASP A 288 -6.15 1.61 1.66
CA ASP A 288 -6.66 0.34 1.09
C ASP A 288 -5.63 -0.78 1.25
N ILE A 289 -4.36 -0.47 0.99
CA ILE A 289 -3.25 -1.40 1.22
C ILE A 289 -3.01 -1.61 2.72
N LYS A 290 -3.19 -0.58 3.54
CA LYS A 290 -3.08 -0.67 4.99
C LYS A 290 -4.03 -1.71 5.58
N GLN A 291 -5.28 -1.74 5.17
CA GLN A 291 -6.25 -2.73 5.64
C GLN A 291 -5.84 -4.16 5.30
N ILE A 292 -5.32 -4.37 4.09
CA ILE A 292 -4.84 -5.70 3.65
C ILE A 292 -3.59 -6.11 4.44
N LEU A 293 -2.67 -5.18 4.68
CA LEU A 293 -1.38 -5.47 5.32
C LEU A 293 -1.39 -5.35 6.86
N SER A 294 -2.50 -4.93 7.47
CA SER A 294 -2.56 -4.67 8.93
C SER A 294 -2.24 -5.87 9.80
N ASN A 295 -2.46 -7.09 9.29
CA ASN A 295 -2.20 -8.33 10.00
C ASN A 295 -0.81 -8.90 9.73
N PHE A 296 -0.03 -8.22 8.87
CA PHE A 296 1.33 -8.62 8.55
C PHE A 296 2.32 -7.63 9.16
N ASP A 297 3.34 -8.14 9.83
CA ASP A 297 4.47 -7.33 10.30
C ASP A 297 5.79 -7.98 9.85
N SER A 298 6.68 -7.14 9.35
CA SER A 298 8.03 -7.55 8.98
C SER A 298 8.92 -6.34 8.74
N PRO A 299 10.14 -6.33 9.26
CA PRO A 299 11.14 -5.31 8.95
C PRO A 299 11.79 -5.50 7.57
N TYR A 300 11.56 -6.63 6.92
CA TYR A 300 12.23 -7.04 5.69
C TYR A 300 11.48 -6.60 4.44
N ILE A 301 12.18 -6.65 3.31
CA ILE A 301 11.63 -6.40 1.97
C ILE A 301 10.96 -7.68 1.47
N HIS A 302 9.77 -7.52 0.91
CA HIS A 302 8.99 -8.63 0.35
C HIS A 302 8.65 -8.39 -1.12
N LYS A 303 8.76 -9.45 -1.92
CA LYS A 303 8.31 -9.46 -3.31
C LYS A 303 6.80 -9.65 -3.35
N VAL A 304 6.11 -8.62 -3.80
CA VAL A 304 4.66 -8.61 -3.86
C VAL A 304 4.21 -8.17 -5.25
N ASN A 305 3.34 -8.96 -5.87
CA ASN A 305 2.60 -8.53 -7.05
C ASN A 305 1.16 -8.23 -6.62
N PHE A 306 0.68 -7.06 -6.99
CA PHE A 306 -0.67 -6.61 -6.66
C PHE A 306 -1.39 -6.14 -7.92
N GLU A 307 -2.58 -6.69 -8.15
CA GLU A 307 -3.48 -6.27 -9.21
C GLU A 307 -4.87 -6.05 -8.63
N SER A 308 -5.51 -4.93 -8.96
CA SER A 308 -6.85 -4.65 -8.48
C SER A 308 -7.66 -3.79 -9.44
N ALA A 309 -8.98 -3.90 -9.33
CA ALA A 309 -9.93 -2.96 -9.85
C ALA A 309 -11.01 -2.71 -8.79
N PHE A 310 -11.01 -1.52 -8.21
CA PHE A 310 -12.01 -1.08 -7.26
C PHE A 310 -12.98 -0.11 -7.93
N PHE A 311 -14.27 -0.33 -7.73
CA PHE A 311 -15.35 0.52 -8.23
C PHE A 311 -16.09 1.12 -7.05
N HIS A 312 -16.32 2.45 -7.10
CA HIS A 312 -17.00 3.12 -6.01
C HIS A 312 -18.49 2.71 -5.95
N PRO A 313 -19.04 2.41 -4.75
CA PRO A 313 -20.41 1.93 -4.58
C PRO A 313 -21.51 2.86 -5.13
N HIS A 314 -21.23 4.17 -5.23
CA HIS A 314 -22.13 5.15 -5.83
C HIS A 314 -22.51 4.78 -7.28
N TYR A 315 -21.61 4.09 -8.00
CA TYR A 315 -21.85 3.67 -9.39
C TYR A 315 -22.36 2.23 -9.43
N THR A 316 -23.63 2.04 -9.09
CA THR A 316 -24.29 0.72 -8.89
C THR A 316 -24.15 -0.28 -10.04
N GLN A 317 -23.90 0.20 -11.26
CA GLN A 317 -23.65 -0.67 -12.43
C GLN A 317 -22.40 -1.54 -12.29
N HIS A 318 -21.54 -1.26 -11.31
CA HIS A 318 -20.24 -1.90 -11.12
C HIS A 318 -20.07 -2.58 -9.76
N ASN A 319 -21.09 -2.60 -8.90
CA ASN A 319 -20.99 -3.10 -7.53
C ASN A 319 -20.40 -4.52 -7.40
N ASN A 320 -20.59 -5.36 -8.44
CA ASN A 320 -20.10 -6.74 -8.43
C ASN A 320 -18.80 -6.95 -9.23
N LYS A 321 -18.08 -5.89 -9.59
CA LYS A 321 -16.89 -5.98 -10.45
C LYS A 321 -15.57 -5.71 -9.73
N SER A 322 -15.63 -5.24 -8.48
CA SER A 322 -14.41 -5.01 -7.69
C SER A 322 -13.69 -6.32 -7.40
N TYR A 323 -12.39 -6.32 -7.65
CA TYR A 323 -11.52 -7.45 -7.34
C TYR A 323 -10.12 -6.99 -6.96
N TYR A 324 -9.40 -7.86 -6.28
CA TYR A 324 -7.96 -7.75 -6.13
C TYR A 324 -7.28 -9.12 -6.20
N ASN A 325 -6.03 -9.12 -6.58
CA ASN A 325 -5.14 -10.27 -6.55
C ASN A 325 -3.80 -9.81 -5.94
N LEU A 326 -3.37 -10.49 -4.89
CA LEU A 326 -2.13 -10.26 -4.19
C LEU A 326 -1.33 -11.55 -4.20
N SER A 327 -0.14 -11.54 -4.75
CA SER A 327 0.77 -12.68 -4.72
C SER A 327 2.04 -12.29 -3.97
N ILE A 328 2.41 -13.13 -3.02
CA ILE A 328 3.64 -13.04 -2.24
C ILE A 328 4.49 -14.24 -2.65
N ASP A 329 5.76 -14.04 -2.98
CA ASP A 329 6.66 -15.10 -3.42
C ASP A 329 7.85 -15.19 -2.46
N ARG A 330 8.02 -16.35 -1.84
CA ARG A 330 9.11 -16.76 -0.94
C ARG A 330 9.66 -15.59 -0.12
N SER A 331 8.82 -15.06 0.74
CA SER A 331 9.16 -13.88 1.51
C SER A 331 10.23 -14.15 2.55
N ASN A 332 10.99 -13.12 2.92
CA ASN A 332 11.75 -13.11 4.17
C ASN A 332 10.81 -13.37 5.37
N PRO A 333 11.35 -13.63 6.57
CA PRO A 333 10.52 -13.87 7.76
C PRO A 333 9.44 -12.81 7.94
N ILE A 334 8.22 -13.26 8.17
CA ILE A 334 7.02 -12.45 8.28
C ILE A 334 6.22 -12.88 9.51
N LEU A 335 5.69 -11.92 10.24
CA LEU A 335 4.69 -12.19 11.26
C LEU A 335 3.30 -12.02 10.65
N PHE A 336 2.48 -13.03 10.75
CA PHE A 336 1.06 -12.97 10.40
C PHE A 336 0.24 -13.27 11.65
N PHE A 337 -0.56 -12.31 12.09
CA PHE A 337 -1.20 -12.34 13.41
C PHE A 337 -0.22 -12.66 14.55
N ASN A 338 0.96 -12.02 14.53
CA ASN A 338 2.07 -12.23 15.46
C ASN A 338 2.66 -13.66 15.48
N ARG A 339 2.41 -14.47 14.45
CA ARG A 339 3.00 -15.81 14.28
C ARG A 339 4.11 -15.77 13.23
N PRO A 340 5.28 -16.33 13.50
CA PRO A 340 6.40 -16.32 12.57
C PRO A 340 6.22 -17.34 11.44
N PHE A 341 6.38 -16.89 10.22
CA PHE A 341 6.43 -17.71 9.01
C PHE A 341 7.67 -17.34 8.21
N ASN A 342 8.42 -18.35 7.80
CA ASN A 342 9.55 -18.19 6.90
C ASN A 342 9.13 -18.61 5.48
N GLN A 343 9.75 -18.01 4.46
CA GLN A 343 9.53 -18.34 3.06
C GLN A 343 8.05 -18.39 2.64
N LEU A 344 7.22 -17.51 3.21
CA LEU A 344 5.79 -17.46 2.89
C LEU A 344 5.60 -17.18 1.40
N SER A 345 4.89 -18.09 0.74
CA SER A 345 4.37 -17.91 -0.63
C SER A 345 2.85 -18.03 -0.56
N ALA A 346 2.12 -17.07 -1.15
CA ALA A 346 0.68 -17.08 -1.10
C ALA A 346 0.07 -16.32 -2.29
N ASN A 347 -1.07 -16.83 -2.79
CA ASN A 347 -1.95 -16.13 -3.72
C ASN A 347 -3.25 -15.81 -3.01
N ILE A 348 -3.53 -14.51 -2.83
CA ILE A 348 -4.73 -14.02 -2.17
C ILE A 348 -5.53 -13.24 -3.18
N TYR A 349 -6.76 -13.59 -3.41
CA TYR A 349 -7.63 -12.84 -4.28
C TYR A 349 -9.00 -12.58 -3.62
N GLY A 350 -9.56 -11.43 -3.93
CA GLY A 350 -10.87 -11.05 -3.46
C GLY A 350 -11.75 -10.60 -4.61
N ARG A 351 -13.04 -10.88 -4.49
CA ARG A 351 -14.06 -10.38 -5.39
C ARG A 351 -15.31 -10.08 -4.60
N ASN A 352 -15.75 -8.81 -4.66
CA ASN A 352 -16.86 -8.32 -3.86
C ASN A 352 -16.60 -8.53 -2.34
N SER A 353 -17.49 -9.25 -1.66
CA SER A 353 -17.40 -9.59 -0.24
C SER A 353 -16.77 -10.96 0.03
N GLN A 354 -16.09 -11.55 -0.95
CA GLN A 354 -15.46 -12.87 -0.85
C GLN A 354 -13.95 -12.73 -1.00
N HIS A 355 -13.20 -13.39 -0.12
CA HIS A 355 -11.75 -13.42 -0.14
C HIS A 355 -11.26 -14.85 -0.11
N TYR A 356 -10.22 -15.14 -0.87
CA TYR A 356 -9.68 -16.47 -1.07
C TYR A 356 -8.18 -16.47 -0.91
N ILE A 357 -7.66 -17.39 -0.15
CA ILE A 357 -6.24 -17.70 -0.08
C ILE A 357 -6.05 -19.05 -0.76
N ARG A 358 -5.19 -19.10 -1.77
CA ARG A 358 -4.89 -20.31 -2.54
C ARG A 358 -3.39 -20.54 -2.60
N SER A 359 -3.04 -21.81 -2.57
CA SER A 359 -1.63 -22.25 -2.72
C SER A 359 -0.70 -21.54 -1.74
N ALA A 360 -1.18 -21.25 -0.53
CA ALA A 360 -0.32 -20.68 0.48
C ALA A 360 0.56 -21.75 1.09
N SER A 361 1.87 -21.47 1.17
CA SER A 361 2.85 -22.34 1.82
C SER A 361 3.89 -21.50 2.55
N ALA A 362 4.38 -22.02 3.66
CA ALA A 362 5.42 -21.38 4.46
C ALA A 362 6.25 -22.45 5.20
N GLU A 363 7.48 -22.11 5.55
CA GLU A 363 8.20 -22.84 6.59
C GLU A 363 7.65 -22.41 7.95
N PHE A 364 7.23 -23.38 8.74
CA PHE A 364 6.69 -23.19 10.09
C PHE A 364 7.25 -24.27 11.00
N ALA A 365 7.86 -23.87 12.13
CA ALA A 365 8.44 -24.79 13.11
C ALA A 365 9.32 -25.88 12.46
N ASP A 366 10.25 -25.47 11.59
CA ASP A 366 11.20 -26.29 10.82
C ASP A 366 10.57 -27.26 9.80
N GLY A 367 9.25 -27.24 9.63
CA GLY A 367 8.50 -28.04 8.67
C GLY A 367 7.77 -27.19 7.63
N LEU A 368 6.87 -27.83 6.90
CA LEU A 368 6.07 -27.21 5.84
C LEU A 368 4.62 -27.01 6.30
N LEU A 369 4.17 -25.77 6.25
CA LEU A 369 2.75 -25.40 6.32
C LEU A 369 2.22 -25.18 4.90
N VAL A 370 1.10 -25.82 4.57
CA VAL A 370 0.30 -25.53 3.38
C VAL A 370 -1.12 -25.21 3.82
N PHE A 371 -1.70 -24.12 3.30
CA PHE A 371 -3.08 -23.80 3.64
C PHE A 371 -3.85 -23.11 2.53
N GLU A 372 -5.16 -23.31 2.54
CA GLU A 372 -6.13 -22.59 1.75
C GLU A 372 -7.24 -22.05 2.66
N ALA A 373 -7.78 -20.90 2.34
CA ALA A 373 -8.90 -20.35 3.08
C ALA A 373 -9.89 -19.62 2.16
N ASP A 374 -11.19 -19.75 2.48
CA ASP A 374 -12.28 -19.00 1.88
C ASP A 374 -12.95 -18.16 2.98
N ILE A 375 -12.98 -16.84 2.81
CA ILE A 375 -13.75 -15.94 3.66
C ILE A 375 -14.91 -15.44 2.83
N LEU A 376 -16.12 -15.83 3.19
CA LEU A 376 -17.33 -15.57 2.44
C LEU A 376 -18.22 -14.57 3.19
N ASP A 377 -18.92 -13.73 2.42
CA ASP A 377 -19.94 -12.82 2.95
C ASP A 377 -19.43 -11.83 4.01
N THR A 378 -18.27 -11.22 3.76
CA THR A 378 -17.67 -10.23 4.68
C THR A 378 -18.51 -8.96 4.89
N SER A 379 -19.60 -8.80 4.12
CA SER A 379 -20.61 -7.76 4.32
C SER A 379 -21.66 -8.12 5.37
N ASN A 380 -21.72 -9.37 5.81
CA ASN A 380 -22.65 -9.83 6.85
C ASN A 380 -22.03 -9.61 8.24
N GLU A 381 -22.89 -9.59 9.28
CA GLU A 381 -22.45 -9.48 10.67
C GLU A 381 -21.62 -10.70 11.12
N ASP A 382 -21.85 -11.87 10.52
CA ASP A 382 -21.12 -13.11 10.77
C ASP A 382 -20.56 -13.70 9.46
N PRO A 383 -19.37 -13.24 9.01
CA PRO A 383 -18.70 -13.81 7.85
C PRO A 383 -18.33 -15.28 8.06
N GLN A 384 -18.43 -16.07 7.01
CA GLN A 384 -18.09 -17.50 7.06
C GLN A 384 -16.63 -17.73 6.65
N LEU A 385 -15.93 -18.55 7.42
CA LEU A 385 -14.56 -18.98 7.16
C LEU A 385 -14.52 -20.48 6.86
N ARG A 386 -13.90 -20.85 5.76
CA ARG A 386 -13.50 -22.22 5.45
C ARG A 386 -11.98 -22.30 5.43
N ILE A 387 -11.42 -23.30 6.09
CA ILE A 387 -9.97 -23.54 6.16
C ILE A 387 -9.67 -24.97 5.70
N ASP A 388 -8.61 -25.13 4.91
CA ASP A 388 -7.95 -26.39 4.62
C ASP A 388 -6.45 -26.18 4.91
N LEU A 389 -5.91 -26.90 5.90
CA LEU A 389 -4.58 -26.71 6.42
C LEU A 389 -3.85 -28.04 6.56
N SER A 390 -2.57 -28.06 6.21
CA SER A 390 -1.67 -29.19 6.42
C SER A 390 -0.33 -28.71 6.97
N LEU A 391 0.11 -29.32 8.05
CA LEU A 391 1.49 -29.25 8.56
C LEU A 391 2.18 -30.57 8.27
N THR A 392 3.43 -30.54 7.82
CA THR A 392 4.22 -31.72 7.50
C THR A 392 5.63 -31.58 8.08
N ASP A 393 6.08 -32.58 8.81
CA ASP A 393 7.41 -32.67 9.44
C ASP A 393 7.77 -31.45 10.30
N CYS A 394 6.78 -30.84 10.96
CA CYS A 394 7.02 -29.69 11.85
C CYS A 394 7.60 -30.16 13.19
N ASN A 395 8.48 -29.39 13.80
CA ASN A 395 8.93 -29.60 15.18
C ASN A 395 7.75 -29.39 16.13
N TYR A 396 7.33 -30.43 16.84
CA TYR A 396 6.17 -30.39 17.74
C TYR A 396 6.29 -29.29 18.81
N SER A 397 7.44 -29.27 19.52
CA SER A 397 7.66 -28.28 20.60
C SER A 397 7.66 -26.87 20.12
N GLN A 398 8.29 -26.60 18.95
CA GLN A 398 8.30 -25.29 18.32
C GLN A 398 6.91 -24.90 17.79
N SER A 399 6.18 -25.86 17.21
CA SER A 399 4.81 -25.65 16.74
C SER A 399 3.87 -25.20 17.86
N ILE A 400 3.97 -25.82 19.05
CA ILE A 400 3.19 -25.42 20.22
C ILE A 400 3.62 -24.03 20.70
N LYS A 401 4.91 -23.74 20.82
CA LYS A 401 5.42 -22.42 21.21
C LYS A 401 4.93 -21.35 20.23
N ASP A 402 5.07 -21.57 18.93
CA ASP A 402 4.67 -20.60 17.91
C ASP A 402 3.15 -20.42 17.81
N ALA A 403 2.37 -21.47 18.07
CA ALA A 403 0.92 -21.40 18.09
C ALA A 403 0.34 -20.70 19.34
N PHE A 404 0.97 -20.83 20.50
CA PHE A 404 0.42 -20.43 21.80
C PHE A 404 1.37 -19.53 22.61
N GLN A 405 2.05 -18.58 21.98
CA GLN A 405 3.18 -17.75 22.47
C GLN A 405 3.18 -17.32 23.96
N ASN A 406 2.04 -17.24 24.63
CA ASN A 406 1.94 -16.72 26.01
C ASN A 406 1.38 -17.71 27.04
N GLU A 407 0.87 -18.87 26.62
CA GLU A 407 0.19 -19.80 27.54
C GLU A 407 1.11 -20.91 28.07
N PHE A 408 2.27 -21.12 27.41
CA PHE A 408 3.17 -22.25 27.72
C PHE A 408 4.60 -21.83 28.15
N GLU A 409 4.81 -20.58 28.61
CA GLU A 409 6.13 -20.09 29.06
C GLU A 409 6.80 -20.94 30.17
N ASN A 410 6.03 -21.73 30.92
CA ASN A 410 6.51 -22.49 32.04
C ASN A 410 6.66 -24.02 31.77
N THR A 411 6.38 -24.49 30.56
CA THR A 411 6.59 -25.89 30.23
C THR A 411 8.02 -26.09 29.73
N SER A 412 8.87 -26.65 30.57
CA SER A 412 10.20 -27.18 30.19
C SER A 412 10.03 -28.35 29.22
N PHE A 413 9.82 -28.06 27.94
CA PHE A 413 10.02 -29.07 26.90
C PHE A 413 11.52 -29.35 26.87
N ASN A 414 11.92 -30.54 27.32
CA ASN A 414 13.30 -30.97 27.18
C ASN A 414 13.65 -31.06 25.69
N GLU A 415 14.61 -30.27 25.25
CA GLU A 415 15.08 -30.16 23.86
C GLU A 415 15.82 -31.40 23.35
N SER A 416 15.86 -32.50 24.16
CA SER A 416 16.77 -33.63 23.91
C SER A 416 16.37 -34.55 22.76
N SER A 417 15.13 -34.49 22.25
CA SER A 417 14.72 -35.31 21.09
C SER A 417 13.64 -34.62 20.31
N PRO A 418 13.89 -34.18 19.04
CA PRO A 418 12.89 -33.51 18.23
C PRO A 418 11.75 -34.50 17.92
N LEU A 419 10.52 -34.10 18.28
CA LEU A 419 9.31 -34.80 17.86
C LEU A 419 8.81 -34.14 16.56
N SER A 420 8.52 -34.97 15.55
CA SER A 420 7.91 -34.52 14.30
C SER A 420 6.38 -34.50 14.43
N LEU A 421 5.74 -33.47 13.91
CA LEU A 421 4.30 -33.27 13.88
C LEU A 421 3.80 -33.16 12.43
N ASP A 422 2.86 -34.04 12.08
CA ASP A 422 2.01 -33.90 10.90
C ASP A 422 0.58 -33.61 11.36
N LEU A 423 -0.08 -32.60 10.75
CA LEU A 423 -1.46 -32.22 11.05
C LEU A 423 -2.22 -31.92 9.76
N THR A 424 -3.42 -32.45 9.64
CA THR A 424 -4.38 -31.98 8.63
C THR A 424 -5.62 -31.45 9.30
N LEU A 425 -6.20 -30.40 8.76
CA LEU A 425 -7.41 -29.77 9.30
C LEU A 425 -8.26 -29.22 8.16
N LYS A 426 -9.54 -29.62 8.10
CA LYS A 426 -10.55 -28.99 7.26
C LYS A 426 -11.71 -28.56 8.13
N SER A 427 -12.01 -27.26 8.11
CA SER A 427 -13.11 -26.74 8.91
C SER A 427 -13.89 -25.64 8.20
N LYS A 428 -15.11 -25.42 8.64
CA LYS A 428 -16.00 -24.34 8.20
C LYS A 428 -16.82 -23.85 9.39
N GLY A 429 -16.92 -22.52 9.53
CA GLY A 429 -17.70 -21.88 10.59
C GLY A 429 -17.67 -20.36 10.52
N SER A 430 -17.98 -19.69 11.63
CA SER A 430 -17.89 -18.24 11.77
C SER A 430 -16.43 -17.77 11.72
N LEU A 431 -16.16 -16.66 11.04
CA LEU A 431 -14.85 -15.99 11.09
C LEU A 431 -14.57 -15.37 12.47
N LEU A 432 -15.62 -14.97 13.18
CA LEU A 432 -15.53 -14.24 14.45
C LEU A 432 -15.52 -15.17 15.66
N ASP A 433 -16.07 -16.38 15.53
CA ASP A 433 -16.14 -17.35 16.62
C ASP A 433 -15.73 -18.76 16.17
N LEU A 434 -14.50 -19.13 16.52
CA LEU A 434 -13.94 -20.44 16.20
C LEU A 434 -14.71 -21.61 16.87
N THR A 435 -15.49 -21.32 17.93
CA THR A 435 -16.31 -22.34 18.61
C THR A 435 -17.55 -22.74 17.81
N GLU A 436 -17.91 -22.03 16.75
CA GLU A 436 -18.99 -22.35 15.82
C GLU A 436 -18.52 -23.15 14.59
N HIS A 437 -17.24 -23.60 14.58
CA HIS A 437 -16.71 -24.38 13.48
C HIS A 437 -17.14 -25.84 13.52
N ASN A 438 -17.35 -26.40 12.32
CA ASN A 438 -17.48 -27.84 12.10
C ASN A 438 -16.38 -28.28 11.13
N GLY A 439 -15.77 -29.43 11.41
CA GLY A 439 -14.66 -29.89 10.60
C GLY A 439 -14.15 -31.25 11.01
N TYR A 440 -13.03 -31.62 10.40
CA TYR A 440 -12.32 -32.85 10.70
C TYR A 440 -10.83 -32.69 10.41
N GLY A 441 -10.05 -33.55 11.00
CA GLY A 441 -8.62 -33.59 10.74
C GLY A 441 -7.97 -34.83 11.31
N SER A 442 -6.66 -34.92 11.09
CA SER A 442 -5.81 -35.96 11.64
C SER A 442 -4.53 -35.34 12.20
N ILE A 443 -3.99 -35.96 13.21
CA ILE A 443 -2.72 -35.58 13.81
C ILE A 443 -1.84 -36.83 13.94
N THR A 444 -0.57 -36.68 13.56
CA THR A 444 0.46 -37.72 13.77
C THR A 444 1.67 -37.05 14.42
N VAL A 445 2.15 -37.63 15.52
CA VAL A 445 3.38 -37.21 16.19
C VAL A 445 4.32 -38.38 16.25
N LYS A 446 5.57 -38.18 15.83
CA LYS A 446 6.63 -39.24 15.80
C LYS A 446 7.87 -38.77 16.54
N GLY A 447 8.50 -39.70 17.25
CA GLY A 447 9.78 -39.50 17.92
C GLY A 447 9.98 -40.41 19.12
N SER A 448 11.21 -40.57 19.58
CA SER A 448 11.59 -41.55 20.62
C SER A 448 11.09 -41.20 22.02
N ASP A 449 10.63 -39.99 22.25
CA ASP A 449 10.31 -39.47 23.60
C ASP A 449 8.85 -39.03 23.76
N LEU A 450 7.91 -39.66 23.04
CA LEU A 450 6.47 -39.37 23.15
C LEU A 450 5.93 -39.49 24.59
N GLY A 451 6.51 -40.34 25.41
CA GLY A 451 6.15 -40.46 26.82
C GLY A 451 6.43 -39.20 27.66
N LYS A 452 7.24 -38.29 27.14
CA LYS A 452 7.54 -36.99 27.77
C LYS A 452 6.62 -35.84 27.32
N ILE A 453 5.72 -36.10 26.37
CA ILE A 453 4.71 -35.10 25.98
C ILE A 453 3.84 -34.81 27.21
N HIS A 454 3.50 -33.54 27.41
CA HIS A 454 2.70 -33.09 28.55
C HIS A 454 1.39 -33.86 28.71
N LEU A 455 0.75 -34.25 27.60
CA LEU A 455 -0.47 -35.06 27.62
C LEU A 455 -0.28 -36.48 28.16
N LEU A 456 0.92 -37.06 28.02
CA LEU A 456 1.23 -38.44 28.38
C LEU A 456 2.10 -38.54 29.64
N GLY A 457 2.71 -37.44 30.07
CA GLY A 457 3.55 -37.42 31.28
C GLY A 457 2.87 -37.93 32.54
N PRO A 458 1.58 -37.58 32.79
CA PRO A 458 0.83 -38.15 33.92
C PRO A 458 0.56 -39.64 33.82
N LEU A 459 0.58 -40.24 32.62
CA LEU A 459 0.46 -41.67 32.43
C LEU A 459 1.64 -42.42 33.11
N SER A 460 2.86 -41.88 32.98
CA SER A 460 4.02 -42.44 33.66
C SER A 460 3.82 -42.51 35.18
N LYS A 461 3.29 -41.41 35.77
CA LYS A 461 2.99 -41.37 37.22
C LYS A 461 1.89 -42.36 37.60
N ALA A 462 0.84 -42.47 36.81
CA ALA A 462 -0.23 -43.42 37.05
C ALA A 462 0.23 -44.89 36.96
N LEU A 463 1.20 -45.19 36.10
CA LEU A 463 1.82 -46.52 35.99
C LEU A 463 2.78 -46.77 37.15
N ASP A 464 3.52 -45.76 37.62
CA ASP A 464 4.36 -45.86 38.82
C ASP A 464 3.54 -46.18 40.10
N GLU A 465 2.38 -45.52 40.26
CA GLU A 465 1.44 -45.80 41.37
C GLU A 465 0.93 -47.26 41.37
N LEU A 466 0.89 -47.87 40.18
CA LEU A 466 0.53 -49.28 40.02
C LEU A 466 1.73 -50.22 40.21
N ASN A 467 2.90 -49.72 40.66
CA ASN A 467 4.16 -50.47 40.82
C ASN A 467 4.67 -51.14 39.52
N LEU A 468 4.34 -50.56 38.38
CA LEU A 468 4.82 -51.01 37.07
C LEU A 468 6.10 -50.24 36.70
N SER A 469 7.25 -50.90 36.75
CA SER A 469 8.53 -50.26 36.41
C SER A 469 8.61 -49.89 34.92
N ILE A 470 8.88 -48.60 34.67
CA ILE A 470 8.75 -47.89 33.38
C ILE A 470 9.84 -48.23 32.36
N GLY A 471 10.86 -49.05 32.72
CA GLY A 471 11.97 -49.35 31.80
C GLY A 471 11.59 -50.01 30.47
N VAL A 472 10.32 -50.35 30.25
CA VAL A 472 9.81 -51.06 29.07
C VAL A 472 8.79 -50.18 28.28
N PHE A 473 8.51 -48.98 28.77
CA PHE A 473 7.45 -48.11 28.20
C PHE A 473 8.06 -47.06 27.30
N SER A 474 8.38 -47.39 26.06
CA SER A 474 8.75 -46.44 25.03
C SER A 474 7.57 -46.24 24.07
N LEU A 475 7.10 -45.00 23.96
CA LEU A 475 6.09 -44.58 22.96
C LEU A 475 6.80 -43.76 21.91
N ASN A 476 6.57 -44.05 20.64
CA ASN A 476 7.30 -43.43 19.54
C ASN A 476 6.42 -42.89 18.41
N GLN A 477 5.11 -43.20 18.40
CA GLN A 477 4.18 -42.68 17.40
C GLN A 477 2.79 -42.52 18.01
N LEU A 478 2.19 -41.33 17.80
CA LEU A 478 0.80 -41.01 18.12
C LEU A 478 0.07 -40.71 16.80
N GLU A 479 -1.10 -41.32 16.63
CA GLU A 479 -2.00 -41.08 15.52
C GLU A 479 -3.41 -40.87 16.04
N SER A 480 -4.10 -39.90 15.49
CA SER A 480 -5.50 -39.62 15.83
C SER A 480 -6.23 -38.92 14.74
N ASP A 481 -7.44 -39.36 14.48
CA ASP A 481 -8.44 -38.60 13.76
C ASP A 481 -9.32 -37.82 14.72
N PHE A 482 -9.80 -36.65 14.31
CA PHE A 482 -10.72 -35.85 15.12
C PHE A 482 -11.81 -35.19 14.29
N LEU A 483 -12.92 -34.93 14.98
CA LEU A 483 -14.08 -34.23 14.42
C LEU A 483 -14.37 -32.99 15.26
N ILE A 484 -14.40 -31.83 14.61
CA ILE A 484 -14.79 -30.57 15.23
C ILE A 484 -16.31 -30.42 15.05
N GLN A 485 -17.03 -30.28 16.14
CA GLN A 485 -18.46 -30.05 16.17
C GLN A 485 -18.74 -28.88 17.11
N LYS A 486 -18.69 -27.67 16.52
CA LYS A 486 -18.78 -26.41 17.26
C LYS A 486 -17.69 -26.37 18.35
N LYS A 487 -18.09 -26.14 19.59
CA LYS A 487 -17.18 -26.05 20.74
C LYS A 487 -16.49 -27.37 21.13
N TRP A 488 -16.82 -28.49 20.48
CA TRP A 488 -16.25 -29.80 20.82
C TRP A 488 -15.32 -30.32 19.74
N ILE A 489 -14.18 -30.85 20.15
CA ILE A 489 -13.34 -31.74 19.34
C ILE A 489 -13.58 -33.17 19.84
N ASN A 490 -14.20 -34.00 19.02
CA ASN A 490 -14.42 -35.39 19.30
C ASN A 490 -13.27 -36.20 18.69
N VAL A 491 -12.66 -37.03 19.49
CA VAL A 491 -11.56 -37.90 19.12
C VAL A 491 -12.05 -39.34 19.20
N PRO A 492 -12.52 -39.91 18.10
CA PRO A 492 -13.08 -41.28 18.10
C PRO A 492 -12.01 -42.32 18.22
N ASN A 493 -10.80 -42.05 17.76
CA ASN A 493 -9.68 -42.97 17.72
C ASN A 493 -8.38 -42.24 18.00
N LEU A 494 -7.73 -42.55 19.11
CA LEU A 494 -6.40 -42.11 19.46
C LEU A 494 -5.53 -43.35 19.64
N GLU A 495 -4.50 -43.52 18.84
CA GLU A 495 -3.57 -44.62 18.89
C GLU A 495 -2.18 -44.12 19.22
N ILE A 496 -1.53 -44.73 20.24
CA ILE A 496 -0.17 -44.40 20.56
C ILE A 496 0.62 -45.70 20.58
N ASN A 497 1.56 -45.80 19.69
CA ASN A 497 2.38 -46.99 19.47
C ASN A 497 3.77 -46.83 20.09
N GLY A 498 4.23 -47.86 20.71
CA GLY A 498 5.60 -48.03 21.16
C GLY A 498 6.19 -49.38 20.72
N GLU A 499 7.44 -49.64 21.06
CA GLU A 499 8.08 -50.90 20.71
C GLU A 499 7.38 -52.12 21.33
N GLN A 500 6.96 -51.99 22.57
CA GLN A 500 6.31 -53.08 23.33
C GLN A 500 4.96 -52.69 23.90
N SER A 501 4.59 -51.41 23.86
CA SER A 501 3.38 -50.86 24.45
C SER A 501 2.47 -50.25 23.40
N TYR A 502 1.19 -50.24 23.72
CA TYR A 502 0.15 -49.67 22.89
C TYR A 502 -0.88 -48.97 23.77
N VAL A 503 -1.26 -47.76 23.41
CA VAL A 503 -2.34 -47.01 24.06
C VAL A 503 -3.39 -46.71 23.05
N PHE A 504 -4.62 -47.07 23.37
CA PHE A 504 -5.81 -46.71 22.60
C PHE A 504 -6.71 -45.80 23.42
N GLY A 505 -7.24 -44.76 22.79
CA GLY A 505 -8.11 -43.80 23.46
C GLY A 505 -9.25 -43.34 22.60
N GLN A 506 -10.30 -42.88 23.27
CA GLN A 506 -11.39 -42.13 22.65
C GLN A 506 -11.90 -41.10 23.64
N GLY A 507 -12.31 -39.94 23.14
CA GLY A 507 -12.78 -38.87 24.03
C GLY A 507 -13.18 -37.60 23.32
N LYS A 508 -13.23 -36.53 24.09
CA LYS A 508 -13.56 -35.22 23.59
C LYS A 508 -12.85 -34.12 24.35
N ILE A 509 -12.65 -33.00 23.66
CA ILE A 509 -12.05 -31.78 24.18
C ILE A 509 -13.06 -30.67 24.01
N LEU A 510 -13.29 -29.85 25.02
CA LEU A 510 -14.09 -28.63 24.96
C LEU A 510 -13.16 -27.45 24.65
N ILE A 511 -13.35 -26.77 23.50
CA ILE A 511 -12.44 -25.74 23.00
C ILE A 511 -12.30 -24.54 23.96
N PRO A 512 -13.37 -23.95 24.50
CA PRO A 512 -13.28 -22.72 25.27
C PRO A 512 -12.39 -22.80 26.52
N ASP A 513 -12.49 -23.89 27.27
CA ASP A 513 -11.79 -24.08 28.55
C ASP A 513 -10.74 -25.19 28.49
N GLN A 514 -10.54 -25.76 27.30
CA GLN A 514 -9.58 -26.86 27.05
C GLN A 514 -9.83 -28.08 27.92
N SER A 515 -11.02 -28.26 28.46
CA SER A 515 -11.34 -29.43 29.29
C SER A 515 -11.40 -30.71 28.47
N ILE A 516 -10.91 -31.77 29.06
CA ILE A 516 -10.79 -33.09 28.40
C ILE A 516 -11.57 -34.17 29.13
N ASN A 517 -12.07 -35.11 28.35
CA ASN A 517 -12.68 -36.34 28.89
C ASN A 517 -12.41 -37.50 27.94
N PHE A 518 -11.43 -38.35 28.32
CA PHE A 518 -11.00 -39.48 27.52
C PHE A 518 -11.14 -40.78 28.29
N LYS A 519 -11.43 -41.84 27.57
CA LYS A 519 -11.31 -43.25 28.04
C LYS A 519 -10.11 -43.85 27.33
N MET A 520 -9.14 -44.29 28.11
CA MET A 520 -7.86 -44.80 27.60
C MET A 520 -7.70 -46.27 27.99
N LYS A 521 -7.13 -47.05 27.07
CA LYS A 521 -6.71 -48.44 27.30
C LYS A 521 -5.20 -48.53 27.05
N VAL A 522 -4.47 -49.02 27.99
CA VAL A 522 -3.03 -49.19 27.91
C VAL A 522 -2.71 -50.69 27.89
N ASP A 523 -2.06 -51.16 26.83
CA ASP A 523 -1.52 -52.51 26.69
C ASP A 523 0.02 -52.42 26.74
N LEU A 524 0.62 -53.04 27.76
CA LEU A 524 2.06 -52.96 27.99
C LEU A 524 2.85 -54.07 27.27
N PHE A 525 2.18 -55.04 26.63
CA PHE A 525 2.82 -56.21 26.05
C PHE A 525 2.25 -56.60 24.68
N LYS A 526 2.51 -55.77 23.70
CA LYS A 526 2.02 -55.96 22.32
C LYS A 526 2.56 -57.23 21.65
N ASN A 527 3.78 -57.71 22.04
CA ASN A 527 4.39 -58.88 21.46
C ASN A 527 4.11 -60.14 22.31
N LYS A 528 3.35 -61.07 21.73
CA LYS A 528 3.00 -62.37 22.35
C LYS A 528 4.22 -63.28 22.73
N ASN A 529 5.42 -62.92 22.30
CA ASN A 529 6.66 -63.75 22.47
C ASN A 529 7.52 -63.38 23.67
N LEU A 530 7.14 -62.33 24.44
CA LEU A 530 7.85 -62.07 25.70
C LEU A 530 7.41 -63.11 26.76
N SER A 531 8.28 -64.05 27.02
CA SER A 531 8.05 -64.99 28.12
C SER A 531 8.09 -64.21 29.43
N PHE A 532 7.10 -64.39 30.28
CA PHE A 532 7.00 -63.83 31.62
C PHE A 532 8.22 -64.15 32.54
N SER A 533 9.12 -65.02 32.08
CA SER A 533 10.35 -65.38 32.79
C SER A 533 11.32 -64.21 33.01
N ASN A 534 11.26 -63.15 32.21
CA ASN A 534 12.16 -62.01 32.31
C ASN A 534 11.71 -60.95 33.31
N LEU A 535 10.48 -61.03 33.83
CA LEU A 535 9.89 -60.06 34.76
C LEU A 535 10.03 -60.45 36.25
N GLY A 536 10.86 -61.44 36.58
CA GLY A 536 11.14 -61.84 37.95
C GLY A 536 9.86 -62.18 38.74
N SER A 537 9.78 -61.73 39.99
CA SER A 537 8.62 -61.96 40.87
C SER A 537 7.32 -61.35 40.40
N LEU A 538 7.34 -60.28 39.57
CA LEU A 538 6.17 -59.64 39.01
C LEU A 538 5.48 -60.49 37.94
N GLY A 539 6.22 -61.30 37.16
CA GLY A 539 5.64 -62.20 36.16
C GLY A 539 4.78 -63.33 36.74
N LYS A 540 4.91 -63.61 38.03
CA LYS A 540 4.06 -64.59 38.72
C LYS A 540 2.75 -64.02 39.25
N ILE A 541 2.63 -62.69 39.39
CA ILE A 541 1.46 -62.02 39.97
C ILE A 541 0.52 -61.53 38.85
N LEU A 542 1.04 -61.21 37.65
CA LEU A 542 0.25 -60.74 36.51
C LEU A 542 -0.37 -61.92 35.77
N ASN A 543 -1.61 -62.21 36.08
CA ASN A 543 -2.45 -63.16 35.33
C ASN A 543 -2.54 -62.66 33.85
N PRO A 544 -2.58 -63.50 32.80
CA PRO A 544 -2.72 -63.13 31.41
C PRO A 544 -3.90 -62.21 31.10
N MET A 545 -4.88 -62.13 31.99
CA MET A 545 -6.03 -61.17 31.85
C MET A 545 -5.74 -59.73 32.27
N THR A 546 -4.59 -59.44 32.91
CA THR A 546 -4.26 -58.10 33.45
C THR A 546 -3.32 -57.27 32.56
N LYS A 547 -3.19 -57.60 31.27
CA LYS A 547 -2.32 -56.91 30.34
C LYS A 547 -2.87 -55.55 29.90
N ILE A 548 -4.16 -55.31 30.10
CA ILE A 548 -4.85 -54.09 29.65
C ILE A 548 -5.34 -53.30 30.87
N PHE A 549 -4.85 -52.06 30.97
CA PHE A 549 -5.26 -51.11 32.00
C PHE A 549 -6.21 -50.07 31.38
N ASN A 550 -7.29 -49.80 32.07
CA ASN A 550 -8.28 -48.78 31.64
C ASN A 550 -8.15 -47.56 32.54
N PHE A 551 -8.11 -46.39 31.93
CA PHE A 551 -8.06 -45.10 32.60
C PHE A 551 -9.16 -44.20 32.11
N ASN A 552 -9.70 -43.39 33.02
CA ASN A 552 -10.46 -42.18 32.68
C ASN A 552 -9.51 -40.98 32.83
N VAL A 553 -9.37 -40.20 31.79
CA VAL A 553 -8.53 -38.99 31.79
C VAL A 553 -9.46 -37.77 31.72
N THR A 554 -9.38 -36.91 32.74
CA THR A 554 -10.20 -35.73 32.90
C THR A 554 -9.33 -34.52 33.26
N GLY A 555 -9.90 -33.34 33.39
CA GLY A 555 -9.20 -32.10 33.69
C GLY A 555 -9.07 -31.22 32.43
N THR A 556 -7.95 -30.55 32.25
CA THR A 556 -7.65 -29.70 31.08
C THR A 556 -6.46 -30.24 30.30
N LEU A 557 -6.19 -29.73 29.11
CA LEU A 557 -4.98 -30.07 28.33
C LEU A 557 -3.66 -29.78 29.11
N GLN A 558 -3.71 -28.83 30.05
CA GLN A 558 -2.55 -28.46 30.87
C GLN A 558 -2.46 -29.21 32.19
N ASP A 559 -3.60 -29.61 32.78
CA ASP A 559 -3.67 -30.33 34.06
C ASP A 559 -4.59 -31.55 33.92
N GLN A 560 -4.00 -32.67 33.47
CA GLN A 560 -4.70 -33.94 33.27
C GLN A 560 -4.69 -34.79 34.55
N LYS A 561 -5.86 -35.40 34.83
CA LYS A 561 -6.02 -36.35 35.92
C LYS A 561 -6.31 -37.73 35.35
N TRP A 562 -5.38 -38.65 35.54
CA TRP A 562 -5.49 -40.06 35.12
C TRP A 562 -6.03 -40.86 36.28
N LEU A 563 -7.24 -41.40 36.12
CA LEU A 563 -7.90 -42.22 37.15
C LEU A 563 -8.01 -43.66 36.63
N SER A 564 -7.39 -44.61 37.32
CA SER A 564 -7.55 -46.02 36.98
C SER A 564 -8.99 -46.45 37.20
N VAL A 565 -9.59 -47.07 36.19
CA VAL A 565 -10.94 -47.65 36.28
C VAL A 565 -10.93 -48.95 37.08
N PHE A 566 -9.77 -49.60 37.16
CA PHE A 566 -9.56 -50.84 37.93
C PHE A 566 -8.46 -50.61 38.97
N ASP A 567 -8.84 -50.51 40.24
CA ASP A 567 -7.88 -50.49 41.35
C ASP A 567 -7.61 -51.93 41.79
N PRO A 568 -6.38 -52.47 41.53
CA PRO A 568 -6.02 -53.83 41.96
C PRO A 568 -6.17 -54.04 43.45
N ARG A 569 -6.14 -52.99 44.27
CA ARG A 569 -6.34 -53.04 45.73
C ARG A 569 -7.72 -53.54 46.14
N ASN A 570 -8.73 -53.40 45.26
CA ASN A 570 -10.10 -53.88 45.48
C ASN A 570 -10.25 -55.40 45.17
N LEU A 571 -9.22 -56.04 44.62
CA LEU A 571 -9.24 -57.49 44.38
C LEU A 571 -8.84 -58.29 45.62
N PHE A 572 -8.34 -57.63 46.66
CA PHE A 572 -7.84 -58.31 47.91
C PHE A 572 -8.63 -57.88 49.14
N GLN A 573 -9.76 -57.24 48.97
CA GLN A 573 -10.81 -57.12 50.00
C GLN A 573 -11.89 -58.13 49.72
#